data_8340e098e6b3a6959ee8a48f88a996f1
#
_entry.id   8340e098e6b3a6959ee8a48f88a996f1
#
_cell.length_a   1.000
_cell.length_b   1.000
_cell.length_c   1.000
_cell.angle_alpha   90.00
_cell.angle_beta   90.00
_cell.angle_gamma   90.00
#
_symmetry.space_group_name_H-M   'P 1'
#
loop_
_entity.id
_entity.type
_entity.pdbx_description
1 polymer ?
#
loop_
_entity_poly.entity_id
_entity_poly.type
_entity_poly.pdbx_seq_one_letter_code
_entity_poly.pdbx_strand_id
1 'polypeptide(L)'
;HDVMNELKKRGYEGIGSDLAPEYAGVQDGSAVTTMPYVPLDITDKEAVEKVLTECRPDVVIHCAAWTAVDLAEDEDKMGKVRAINAGGTENIAKVCKKLDCKMVYISTDYVFDGQGTEPWQPDCTAYKPLNVYGQTKLEGEQAVSSNLERYFIVRIAWVFGVNGKNFIKTMLNVAKTHDTLKVVNDQIGTPTYTYDLARLLVDMIETDKYGYYHVTNEGGYISWYDFTKEIFR
;
A
#
# COMPACT_ATOMS: atom_id res chain seq x y z
N HIS A 1 -7.65 7.30 -2.41
CA HIS A 1 -8.70 7.80 -3.29
C HIS A 1 -9.68 6.69 -3.67
N ASP A 2 -9.26 5.66 -4.40
CA ASP A 2 -10.13 4.61 -4.94
C ASP A 2 -10.85 3.79 -3.84
N VAL A 3 -10.16 3.51 -2.72
CA VAL A 3 -10.76 2.85 -1.55
C VAL A 3 -11.91 3.68 -0.97
N MET A 4 -11.71 5.00 -0.78
CA MET A 4 -12.76 5.88 -0.26
C MET A 4 -13.97 5.94 -1.20
N ASN A 5 -13.73 5.97 -2.51
CA ASN A 5 -14.81 5.92 -3.52
C ASN A 5 -15.60 4.62 -3.44
N GLU A 6 -14.91 3.48 -3.32
CA GLU A 6 -15.57 2.18 -3.24
C GLU A 6 -16.34 2.00 -1.92
N LEU A 7 -15.79 2.47 -0.79
CA LEU A 7 -16.50 2.49 0.50
C LEU A 7 -17.81 3.29 0.39
N LYS A 8 -17.74 4.52 -0.14
CA LYS A 8 -18.92 5.38 -0.33
C LYS A 8 -19.95 4.73 -1.25
N LYS A 9 -19.50 4.15 -2.37
CA LYS A 9 -20.35 3.48 -3.34
C LYS A 9 -21.14 2.32 -2.72
N ARG A 10 -20.54 1.59 -1.77
CA ARG A 10 -21.17 0.47 -1.06
C ARG A 10 -21.89 0.88 0.21
N GLY A 11 -21.98 2.17 0.52
CA GLY A 11 -22.74 2.69 1.66
C GLY A 11 -21.99 2.59 3.00
N TYR A 12 -20.67 2.43 3.01
CA TYR A 12 -19.86 2.48 4.22
C TYR A 12 -19.62 3.91 4.66
N GLU A 13 -19.57 4.13 5.97
CA GLU A 13 -19.03 5.35 6.56
C GLU A 13 -17.52 5.27 6.58
N GLY A 14 -16.85 6.04 5.71
CA GLY A 14 -15.40 6.08 5.62
C GLY A 14 -14.83 7.38 6.18
N ILE A 15 -13.70 7.28 6.85
CA ILE A 15 -12.92 8.43 7.32
C ILE A 15 -11.55 8.35 6.64
N GLY A 16 -11.21 9.36 5.84
CA GLY A 16 -9.88 9.49 5.25
C GLY A 16 -8.88 10.04 6.24
N SER A 17 -7.62 9.60 6.14
CA SER A 17 -6.55 10.11 7.00
C SER A 17 -5.21 10.12 6.26
N ASP A 18 -4.42 11.16 6.49
CA ASP A 18 -3.05 11.33 6.02
C ASP A 18 -2.31 12.30 6.96
N LEU A 19 -1.01 12.46 6.74
CA LEU A 19 -0.16 13.40 7.51
C LEU A 19 -0.56 14.88 7.29
N ALA A 20 -1.07 15.22 6.10
CA ALA A 20 -1.46 16.58 5.78
C ALA A 20 -2.62 17.07 6.68
N PRO A 21 -2.67 18.37 7.05
CA PRO A 21 -3.73 18.90 7.92
C PRO A 21 -5.12 18.83 7.27
N GLU A 22 -5.18 18.76 5.96
CA GLU A 22 -6.38 18.56 5.15
C GLU A 22 -6.01 17.73 3.92
N TYR A 23 -7.01 17.14 3.26
CA TYR A 23 -6.75 16.38 2.03
C TYR A 23 -6.12 17.28 0.95
N ALA A 24 -4.88 16.96 0.60
CA ALA A 24 -4.05 17.73 -0.33
C ALA A 24 -4.03 17.18 -1.78
N GLY A 25 -4.87 16.20 -2.08
CA GLY A 25 -4.98 15.61 -3.42
C GLY A 25 -5.93 16.36 -4.35
N VAL A 26 -6.34 15.71 -5.43
CA VAL A 26 -7.24 16.29 -6.43
C VAL A 26 -8.61 16.58 -5.83
N GLN A 27 -9.09 17.81 -5.95
CA GLN A 27 -10.41 18.26 -5.51
C GLN A 27 -11.42 18.07 -6.64
N ASP A 28 -11.90 16.86 -6.81
CA ASP A 28 -12.75 16.41 -7.92
C ASP A 28 -14.19 16.07 -7.52
N GLY A 29 -14.55 16.34 -6.26
CA GLY A 29 -15.86 15.97 -5.71
C GLY A 29 -16.04 14.49 -5.40
N SER A 30 -14.98 13.69 -5.51
CA SER A 30 -14.96 12.28 -5.16
C SER A 30 -15.13 12.04 -3.65
N ALA A 31 -15.23 10.78 -3.24
CA ALA A 31 -15.46 10.43 -1.85
C ALA A 31 -14.38 10.96 -0.90
N VAL A 32 -13.12 10.93 -1.32
CA VAL A 32 -12.00 11.41 -0.49
C VAL A 32 -12.08 12.92 -0.20
N THR A 33 -12.74 13.69 -1.06
CA THR A 33 -12.93 15.14 -0.90
C THR A 33 -14.24 15.52 -0.17
N THR A 34 -15.16 14.57 -0.03
CA THR A 34 -16.52 14.80 0.51
C THR A 34 -16.83 14.01 1.77
N MET A 35 -16.04 12.99 2.10
CA MET A 35 -16.14 12.21 3.34
C MET A 35 -15.29 12.86 4.45
N PRO A 36 -15.56 12.55 5.72
CA PRO A 36 -14.76 13.03 6.83
C PRO A 36 -13.27 12.72 6.66
N TYR A 37 -12.43 13.65 7.08
CA TYR A 37 -10.98 13.55 7.05
C TYR A 37 -10.40 13.94 8.40
N VAL A 38 -9.41 13.18 8.87
CA VAL A 38 -8.68 13.45 10.12
C VAL A 38 -7.18 13.42 9.85
N PRO A 39 -6.45 14.52 10.11
CA PRO A 39 -5.00 14.50 9.99
C PRO A 39 -4.37 13.59 11.05
N LEU A 40 -3.41 12.77 10.65
CA LEU A 40 -2.78 11.82 11.54
C LEU A 40 -1.34 11.52 11.10
N ASP A 41 -0.38 11.80 11.97
CA ASP A 41 0.96 11.24 11.89
C ASP A 41 0.96 9.85 12.56
N ILE A 42 1.08 8.81 11.78
CA ILE A 42 1.08 7.43 12.29
C ILE A 42 2.30 7.11 13.16
N THR A 43 3.37 7.91 13.09
CA THR A 43 4.56 7.75 13.94
C THR A 43 4.34 8.30 15.35
N ASP A 44 3.34 9.15 15.54
CA ASP A 44 2.90 9.63 16.86
C ASP A 44 1.90 8.64 17.47
N LYS A 45 2.41 7.85 18.42
CA LYS A 45 1.63 6.81 19.10
C LYS A 45 0.40 7.36 19.83
N GLU A 46 0.54 8.54 20.47
CA GLU A 46 -0.56 9.14 21.25
C GLU A 46 -1.64 9.68 20.32
N ALA A 47 -1.24 10.30 19.21
CA ALA A 47 -2.15 10.73 18.15
C ALA A 47 -2.92 9.55 17.55
N VAL A 48 -2.24 8.44 17.24
CA VAL A 48 -2.89 7.22 16.72
C VAL A 48 -3.91 6.67 17.71
N GLU A 49 -3.54 6.54 18.99
CA GLU A 49 -4.44 6.05 20.02
C GLU A 49 -5.67 6.95 20.18
N LYS A 50 -5.47 8.26 20.23
CA LYS A 50 -6.55 9.25 20.34
C LYS A 50 -7.50 9.15 19.14
N VAL A 51 -7.01 9.30 17.94
CA VAL A 51 -7.82 9.34 16.71
C VAL A 51 -8.61 8.05 16.54
N LEU A 52 -7.99 6.88 16.63
CA LEU A 52 -8.69 5.62 16.45
C LEU A 52 -9.70 5.35 17.57
N THR A 53 -9.41 5.77 18.82
CA THR A 53 -10.36 5.63 19.93
C THR A 53 -11.58 6.55 19.76
N GLU A 54 -11.40 7.76 19.25
CA GLU A 54 -12.49 8.68 18.95
C GLU A 54 -13.33 8.22 17.76
N CYS A 55 -12.70 7.75 16.69
CA CYS A 55 -13.38 7.27 15.48
C CYS A 55 -14.06 5.91 15.66
N ARG A 56 -13.51 5.03 16.51
CA ARG A 56 -13.98 3.64 16.75
C ARG A 56 -14.28 2.87 15.46
N PRO A 57 -13.30 2.71 14.56
CA PRO A 57 -13.53 2.02 13.31
C PRO A 57 -13.78 0.52 13.53
N ASP A 58 -14.64 -0.08 12.73
CA ASP A 58 -14.77 -1.55 12.62
C ASP A 58 -13.56 -2.15 11.88
N VAL A 59 -13.01 -1.39 10.94
CA VAL A 59 -11.87 -1.79 10.10
C VAL A 59 -10.94 -0.61 9.86
N VAL A 60 -9.63 -0.84 9.94
CA VAL A 60 -8.59 0.09 9.47
C VAL A 60 -7.97 -0.47 8.19
N ILE A 61 -8.09 0.26 7.07
CA ILE A 61 -7.36 -0.03 5.82
C ILE A 61 -6.12 0.85 5.78
N HIS A 62 -4.98 0.28 6.14
CA HIS A 62 -3.72 1.00 6.29
C HIS A 62 -2.93 1.02 4.97
N CYS A 63 -3.03 2.15 4.26
CA CYS A 63 -2.36 2.39 2.99
C CYS A 63 -1.12 3.29 3.12
N ALA A 64 -0.93 3.95 4.27
CA ALA A 64 0.18 4.88 4.45
C ALA A 64 1.52 4.13 4.51
N ALA A 65 2.51 4.60 3.75
CA ALA A 65 3.86 4.06 3.75
C ALA A 65 4.85 5.05 3.10
N TRP A 66 6.11 4.93 3.46
CA TRP A 66 7.19 5.47 2.65
C TRP A 66 7.43 4.52 1.47
N THR A 67 7.17 4.99 0.25
CA THR A 67 7.23 4.17 -0.98
C THR A 67 8.34 4.57 -1.95
N ALA A 68 9.14 5.60 -1.61
CA ALA A 68 10.30 6.00 -2.41
C ALA A 68 11.47 5.04 -2.12
N VAL A 69 11.52 3.92 -2.84
CA VAL A 69 12.43 2.79 -2.60
C VAL A 69 13.88 3.24 -2.61
N ASP A 70 14.32 3.94 -3.66
CA ASP A 70 15.72 4.38 -3.79
C ASP A 70 16.12 5.37 -2.69
N LEU A 71 15.23 6.32 -2.35
CA LEU A 71 15.47 7.29 -1.27
C LEU A 71 15.47 6.64 0.13
N ALA A 72 14.92 5.45 0.27
CA ALA A 72 14.95 4.72 1.54
C ALA A 72 16.35 4.22 1.90
N GLU A 73 17.26 4.13 0.92
CA GLU A 73 18.65 3.72 1.12
C GLU A 73 19.55 4.88 1.61
N ASP A 74 19.07 6.12 1.58
CA ASP A 74 19.82 7.25 2.13
C ASP A 74 19.94 7.11 3.66
N GLU A 75 21.16 7.12 4.19
CA GLU A 75 21.45 6.90 5.63
C GLU A 75 20.66 7.83 6.55
N ASP A 76 20.48 9.09 6.15
CA ASP A 76 19.70 10.09 6.89
C ASP A 76 18.19 9.84 6.89
N LYS A 77 17.70 8.97 6.01
CA LYS A 77 16.26 8.65 5.84
C LYS A 77 15.86 7.29 6.40
N MET A 78 16.77 6.32 6.51
CA MET A 78 16.46 4.96 6.98
C MET A 78 15.67 4.94 8.29
N GLY A 79 16.04 5.77 9.27
CA GLY A 79 15.33 5.89 10.54
C GLY A 79 13.89 6.34 10.37
N LYS A 80 13.66 7.32 9.50
CA LYS A 80 12.31 7.83 9.19
C LYS A 80 11.48 6.81 8.42
N VAL A 81 12.08 6.11 7.47
CA VAL A 81 11.43 5.03 6.70
C VAL A 81 10.93 3.95 7.64
N ARG A 82 11.79 3.48 8.57
CA ARG A 82 11.42 2.47 9.58
C ARG A 82 10.36 2.98 10.53
N ALA A 83 10.47 4.23 11.00
CA ALA A 83 9.46 4.82 11.87
C ALA A 83 8.07 4.84 11.21
N ILE A 84 7.98 5.12 9.90
CA ILE A 84 6.73 5.13 9.16
C ILE A 84 6.25 3.70 8.88
N ASN A 85 7.06 2.89 8.17
CA ASN A 85 6.62 1.60 7.63
C ASN A 85 6.43 0.52 8.71
N ALA A 86 7.28 0.50 9.71
CA ALA A 86 7.22 -0.47 10.81
C ALA A 86 6.57 0.14 12.07
N GLY A 87 7.12 1.23 12.60
CA GLY A 87 6.65 1.83 13.84
C GLY A 87 5.21 2.35 13.76
N GLY A 88 4.89 3.11 12.70
CA GLY A 88 3.53 3.61 12.47
C GLY A 88 2.51 2.48 12.28
N THR A 89 2.89 1.43 11.55
CA THR A 89 2.07 0.23 11.39
C THR A 89 1.85 -0.47 12.74
N GLU A 90 2.90 -0.59 13.56
CA GLU A 90 2.79 -1.17 14.90
C GLU A 90 1.88 -0.35 15.83
N ASN A 91 1.97 0.98 15.79
CA ASN A 91 1.08 1.86 16.56
C ASN A 91 -0.39 1.59 16.22
N ILE A 92 -0.72 1.54 14.92
CA ILE A 92 -2.07 1.24 14.45
C ILE A 92 -2.52 -0.16 14.89
N ALA A 93 -1.68 -1.19 14.68
CA ALA A 93 -2.03 -2.57 15.02
C ALA A 93 -2.31 -2.75 16.53
N LYS A 94 -1.53 -2.10 17.40
CA LYS A 94 -1.75 -2.11 18.85
C LYS A 94 -3.09 -1.49 19.25
N VAL A 95 -3.50 -0.41 18.59
CA VAL A 95 -4.79 0.22 18.86
C VAL A 95 -5.94 -0.60 18.28
N CYS A 96 -5.80 -1.16 17.08
CA CYS A 96 -6.76 -2.10 16.51
C CYS A 96 -7.02 -3.28 17.45
N LYS A 97 -5.95 -3.83 18.08
CA LYS A 97 -6.08 -4.87 19.11
C LYS A 97 -6.93 -4.43 20.29
N LYS A 98 -6.69 -3.21 20.82
CA LYS A 98 -7.46 -2.66 21.96
C LYS A 98 -8.94 -2.45 21.62
N LEU A 99 -9.23 -2.06 20.38
CA LEU A 99 -10.57 -1.77 19.90
C LEU A 99 -11.29 -3.00 19.33
N ASP A 100 -10.62 -4.13 19.22
CA ASP A 100 -11.10 -5.35 18.54
C ASP A 100 -11.55 -5.07 17.10
N CYS A 101 -10.84 -4.21 16.37
CA CYS A 101 -11.14 -3.92 14.97
C CYS A 101 -10.26 -4.72 14.00
N LYS A 102 -10.79 -4.98 12.81
CA LYS A 102 -10.04 -5.63 11.70
C LYS A 102 -8.97 -4.68 11.16
N MET A 103 -7.88 -5.22 10.63
CA MET A 103 -6.87 -4.41 9.94
C MET A 103 -6.52 -5.01 8.59
N VAL A 104 -6.55 -4.18 7.54
CA VAL A 104 -5.96 -4.47 6.24
C VAL A 104 -4.66 -3.71 6.13
N TYR A 105 -3.57 -4.40 5.90
CA TYR A 105 -2.24 -3.81 5.70
C TYR A 105 -1.76 -4.02 4.27
N ILE A 106 -1.51 -2.93 3.57
CA ILE A 106 -0.95 -2.99 2.22
C ILE A 106 0.56 -3.19 2.32
N SER A 107 1.03 -4.34 1.88
CA SER A 107 2.44 -4.73 1.83
C SER A 107 2.94 -4.83 0.38
N THR A 108 4.07 -5.48 0.16
CA THR A 108 4.79 -5.53 -1.10
C THR A 108 5.43 -6.90 -1.33
N ASP A 109 5.68 -7.24 -2.59
CA ASP A 109 6.54 -8.36 -3.01
C ASP A 109 8.01 -8.18 -2.62
N TYR A 110 8.46 -6.97 -2.30
CA TYR A 110 9.84 -6.67 -1.86
C TYR A 110 10.21 -7.30 -0.49
N VAL A 111 9.30 -7.99 0.16
CA VAL A 111 9.62 -8.83 1.33
C VAL A 111 10.41 -10.09 0.95
N PHE A 112 10.45 -10.43 -0.33
CA PHE A 112 11.24 -11.53 -0.93
C PHE A 112 12.46 -11.01 -1.69
N ASP A 113 13.36 -11.91 -2.06
CA ASP A 113 14.60 -11.56 -2.79
C ASP A 113 14.44 -11.51 -4.32
N GLY A 114 13.25 -11.79 -4.84
CA GLY A 114 12.97 -11.75 -6.28
C GLY A 114 13.70 -12.83 -7.08
N GLN A 115 14.29 -13.83 -6.45
CA GLN A 115 15.03 -14.89 -7.15
C GLN A 115 14.09 -16.05 -7.53
N GLY A 116 14.41 -16.71 -8.63
CA GLY A 116 13.65 -17.86 -9.14
C GLY A 116 12.78 -17.49 -10.33
N THR A 117 12.01 -18.48 -10.79
CA THR A 117 11.14 -18.37 -11.97
C THR A 117 9.68 -18.67 -11.67
N GLU A 118 9.41 -19.13 -10.45
CA GLU A 118 8.05 -19.44 -9.99
C GLU A 118 7.51 -18.32 -9.11
N PRO A 119 6.20 -18.01 -9.22
CA PRO A 119 5.57 -17.01 -8.34
C PRO A 119 5.64 -17.41 -6.87
N TRP A 120 5.93 -16.44 -6.02
CA TRP A 120 5.86 -16.63 -4.57
C TRP A 120 4.44 -16.95 -4.12
N GLN A 121 4.32 -17.91 -3.20
CA GLN A 121 3.03 -18.25 -2.59
C GLN A 121 2.74 -17.35 -1.37
N PRO A 122 1.48 -17.04 -1.05
CA PRO A 122 1.13 -16.20 0.10
C PRO A 122 1.62 -16.71 1.44
N ASP A 123 1.70 -18.03 1.62
CA ASP A 123 2.16 -18.72 2.83
C ASP A 123 3.70 -18.92 2.89
N CYS A 124 4.43 -18.47 1.85
CA CYS A 124 5.87 -18.53 1.84
C CYS A 124 6.47 -17.64 2.92
N THR A 125 7.34 -18.22 3.76
CA THR A 125 8.04 -17.53 4.83
C THR A 125 9.54 -17.33 4.58
N ALA A 126 10.00 -17.62 3.36
CA ALA A 126 11.39 -17.42 2.94
C ALA A 126 11.69 -15.93 2.66
N TYR A 127 11.39 -15.09 3.66
CA TYR A 127 11.61 -13.65 3.56
C TYR A 127 13.10 -13.33 3.42
N LYS A 128 13.41 -12.46 2.46
CA LYS A 128 14.78 -11.99 2.22
C LYS A 128 14.76 -10.65 1.49
N PRO A 129 14.25 -9.58 2.13
CA PRO A 129 14.22 -8.27 1.50
C PRO A 129 15.63 -7.78 1.18
N LEU A 130 15.80 -7.20 0.00
CA LEU A 130 17.09 -6.74 -0.51
C LEU A 130 17.37 -5.26 -0.25
N ASN A 131 16.39 -4.52 0.25
CA ASN A 131 16.49 -3.09 0.48
C ASN A 131 15.75 -2.65 1.75
N VAL A 132 16.01 -1.44 2.20
CA VAL A 132 15.42 -0.85 3.42
C VAL A 132 13.89 -0.76 3.32
N TYR A 133 13.36 -0.43 2.13
CA TYR A 133 11.92 -0.42 1.91
C TYR A 133 11.30 -1.79 2.20
N GLY A 134 11.77 -2.84 1.53
CA GLY A 134 11.27 -4.21 1.72
C GLY A 134 11.43 -4.69 3.16
N GLN A 135 12.59 -4.42 3.78
CA GLN A 135 12.85 -4.78 5.17
C GLN A 135 11.84 -4.12 6.12
N THR A 136 11.60 -2.81 5.98
CA THR A 136 10.69 -2.08 6.86
C THR A 136 9.22 -2.42 6.61
N LYS A 137 8.85 -2.80 5.38
CA LYS A 137 7.52 -3.34 5.06
C LYS A 137 7.31 -4.72 5.69
N LEU A 138 8.31 -5.59 5.68
CA LEU A 138 8.27 -6.88 6.36
C LEU A 138 8.15 -6.71 7.89
N GLU A 139 8.89 -5.79 8.49
CA GLU A 139 8.74 -5.44 9.90
C GLU A 139 7.30 -4.99 10.22
N GLY A 140 6.66 -4.26 9.30
CA GLY A 140 5.24 -3.89 9.38
C GLY A 140 4.31 -5.11 9.33
N GLU A 141 4.55 -6.09 8.44
CA GLU A 141 3.78 -7.35 8.40
C GLU A 141 3.88 -8.09 9.75
N GLN A 142 5.10 -8.18 10.29
CA GLN A 142 5.35 -8.81 11.59
C GLN A 142 4.66 -8.09 12.74
N ALA A 143 4.64 -6.74 12.70
CA ALA A 143 3.93 -5.95 13.69
C ALA A 143 2.40 -6.20 13.64
N VAL A 144 1.82 -6.33 12.45
CA VAL A 144 0.41 -6.66 12.28
C VAL A 144 0.12 -8.07 12.79
N SER A 145 0.82 -9.08 12.29
CA SER A 145 0.53 -10.49 12.59
C SER A 145 0.84 -10.89 14.04
N SER A 146 1.77 -10.20 14.72
CA SER A 146 2.06 -10.44 16.14
C SER A 146 1.07 -9.76 17.11
N ASN A 147 0.35 -8.75 16.65
CA ASN A 147 -0.62 -8.04 17.48
C ASN A 147 -2.07 -8.46 17.25
N LEU A 148 -2.42 -8.90 16.04
CA LEU A 148 -3.80 -9.12 15.63
C LEU A 148 -4.02 -10.56 15.15
N GLU A 149 -5.24 -11.06 15.33
CA GLU A 149 -5.75 -12.28 14.69
C GLU A 149 -6.63 -11.95 13.48
N ARG A 150 -7.32 -10.81 13.53
CA ARG A 150 -8.26 -10.35 12.51
C ARG A 150 -7.59 -9.37 11.53
N TYR A 151 -6.72 -9.89 10.68
CA TYR A 151 -5.96 -9.08 9.73
C TYR A 151 -5.92 -9.66 8.31
N PHE A 152 -5.74 -8.76 7.36
CA PHE A 152 -5.39 -9.08 5.97
C PHE A 152 -4.07 -8.38 5.65
N ILE A 153 -3.03 -9.12 5.34
CA ILE A 153 -1.78 -8.60 4.80
C ILE A 153 -1.80 -8.82 3.31
N VAL A 154 -1.89 -7.72 2.56
CA VAL A 154 -2.10 -7.71 1.11
C VAL A 154 -0.82 -7.23 0.43
N ARG A 155 -0.04 -8.16 -0.12
CA ARG A 155 1.17 -7.87 -0.89
C ARG A 155 0.80 -7.57 -2.32
N ILE A 156 1.23 -6.41 -2.78
CA ILE A 156 0.97 -5.89 -4.13
C ILE A 156 2.29 -5.56 -4.82
N ALA A 157 2.25 -5.48 -6.15
CA ALA A 157 3.40 -5.09 -6.98
C ALA A 157 2.95 -4.11 -8.07
N TRP A 158 3.86 -3.24 -8.53
CA TRP A 158 3.70 -2.40 -9.72
C TRP A 158 2.38 -1.61 -9.76
N VAL A 159 2.08 -0.94 -8.66
CA VAL A 159 0.81 -0.24 -8.46
C VAL A 159 0.68 0.96 -9.39
N PHE A 160 -0.44 1.05 -10.07
CA PHE A 160 -0.78 2.19 -10.91
C PHE A 160 -2.26 2.55 -10.81
N GLY A 161 -2.57 3.80 -11.11
CA GLY A 161 -3.94 4.31 -11.09
C GLY A 161 -4.04 5.73 -11.60
N VAL A 162 -5.27 6.24 -11.66
CA VAL A 162 -5.55 7.61 -12.12
C VAL A 162 -4.96 8.64 -11.14
N ASN A 163 -4.91 8.33 -9.86
CA ASN A 163 -4.44 9.24 -8.82
C ASN A 163 -2.98 8.95 -8.42
N GLY A 164 -2.30 9.98 -7.93
CA GLY A 164 -0.91 9.86 -7.50
C GLY A 164 0.10 9.70 -8.64
N LYS A 165 1.37 9.56 -8.26
CA LYS A 165 2.49 9.25 -9.16
C LYS A 165 2.57 7.74 -9.38
N ASN A 166 2.87 7.32 -10.60
CA ASN A 166 3.10 5.91 -10.93
C ASN A 166 3.95 5.77 -12.18
N PHE A 167 4.36 4.55 -12.49
CA PHE A 167 5.25 4.24 -13.60
C PHE A 167 4.67 4.70 -14.95
N ILE A 168 3.37 4.49 -15.21
CA ILE A 168 2.72 4.89 -16.47
C ILE A 168 2.87 6.39 -16.70
N LYS A 169 2.51 7.20 -15.69
CA LYS A 169 2.62 8.66 -15.77
C LYS A 169 4.08 9.11 -15.91
N THR A 170 5.00 8.41 -15.26
CA THR A 170 6.44 8.68 -15.38
C THR A 170 6.90 8.45 -16.80
N MET A 171 6.57 7.30 -17.40
CA MET A 171 6.94 7.00 -18.79
C MET A 171 6.37 8.01 -19.79
N LEU A 172 5.08 8.34 -19.67
CA LEU A 172 4.44 9.37 -20.52
C LEU A 172 5.09 10.75 -20.37
N ASN A 173 5.56 11.12 -19.19
CA ASN A 173 6.25 12.40 -19.00
C ASN A 173 7.69 12.39 -19.54
N VAL A 174 8.44 11.32 -19.33
CA VAL A 174 9.83 11.20 -19.81
C VAL A 174 9.85 11.17 -21.36
N ALA A 175 8.89 10.52 -21.99
CA ALA A 175 8.76 10.48 -23.46
C ALA A 175 8.57 11.86 -24.12
N LYS A 176 8.12 12.87 -23.37
CA LYS A 176 8.00 14.24 -23.90
C LYS A 176 9.34 14.92 -24.17
N THR A 177 10.40 14.43 -23.55
CA THR A 177 11.74 15.07 -23.56
C THR A 177 12.86 14.13 -23.98
N HIS A 178 12.59 12.85 -24.22
CA HIS A 178 13.59 11.85 -24.58
C HIS A 178 13.11 11.00 -25.76
N ASP A 179 13.90 10.95 -26.81
CA ASP A 179 13.62 10.14 -28.01
C ASP A 179 13.91 8.65 -27.79
N THR A 180 14.67 8.32 -26.78
CA THR A 180 15.06 6.93 -26.47
C THR A 180 15.07 6.70 -24.96
N LEU A 181 14.47 5.60 -24.55
CA LEU A 181 14.45 5.18 -23.14
C LEU A 181 15.15 3.82 -22.99
N LYS A 182 15.92 3.67 -21.90
CA LYS A 182 16.46 2.37 -21.47
C LYS A 182 15.62 1.86 -20.32
N VAL A 183 14.98 0.73 -20.50
CA VAL A 183 14.08 0.13 -19.50
C VAL A 183 14.53 -1.30 -19.20
N VAL A 184 14.48 -1.66 -17.93
CA VAL A 184 14.82 -2.97 -17.40
C VAL A 184 13.94 -4.05 -18.04
N ASN A 185 14.54 -5.16 -18.46
CA ASN A 185 13.85 -6.26 -19.15
C ASN A 185 13.97 -7.63 -18.44
N ASP A 186 14.71 -7.70 -17.35
CA ASP A 186 14.95 -8.92 -16.57
C ASP A 186 14.21 -8.92 -15.22
N GLN A 187 13.51 -7.86 -14.88
CA GLN A 187 12.56 -7.85 -13.77
C GLN A 187 11.17 -8.17 -14.30
N ILE A 188 10.62 -9.28 -13.82
CA ILE A 188 9.33 -9.82 -14.25
C ILE A 188 8.31 -9.68 -13.13
N GLY A 189 7.13 -9.22 -13.45
CA GLY A 189 6.06 -9.00 -12.47
C GLY A 189 4.68 -8.87 -13.11
N THR A 190 3.72 -8.50 -12.29
CA THR A 190 2.33 -8.28 -12.70
C THR A 190 1.85 -6.94 -12.14
N PRO A 191 1.38 -6.00 -12.99
CA PRO A 191 0.85 -4.72 -12.54
C PRO A 191 -0.41 -4.87 -11.69
N THR A 192 -0.63 -3.90 -10.78
CA THR A 192 -1.82 -3.83 -9.93
C THR A 192 -2.54 -2.50 -10.14
N TYR A 193 -3.77 -2.55 -10.67
CA TYR A 193 -4.61 -1.38 -10.87
C TYR A 193 -5.35 -1.02 -9.57
N THR A 194 -5.19 0.22 -9.10
CA THR A 194 -5.74 0.66 -7.80
C THR A 194 -7.25 0.58 -7.70
N TYR A 195 -7.97 0.76 -8.81
CA TYR A 195 -9.42 0.66 -8.85
C TYR A 195 -9.91 -0.77 -8.56
N ASP A 196 -9.27 -1.78 -9.18
CA ASP A 196 -9.61 -3.18 -8.94
C ASP A 196 -9.17 -3.62 -7.54
N LEU A 197 -7.98 -3.19 -7.12
CA LEU A 197 -7.50 -3.41 -5.76
C LEU A 197 -8.49 -2.88 -4.72
N ALA A 198 -8.98 -1.64 -4.88
CA ALA A 198 -9.91 -1.03 -3.94
C ALA A 198 -11.21 -1.85 -3.79
N ARG A 199 -11.75 -2.37 -4.90
CA ARG A 199 -12.93 -3.24 -4.89
C ARG A 199 -12.68 -4.51 -4.10
N LEU A 200 -11.55 -5.17 -4.37
CA LEU A 200 -11.17 -6.39 -3.67
C LEU A 200 -10.95 -6.14 -2.16
N LEU A 201 -10.29 -5.04 -1.79
CA LEU A 201 -10.09 -4.71 -0.37
C LEU A 201 -11.42 -4.53 0.37
N VAL A 202 -12.42 -3.91 -0.27
CA VAL A 202 -13.75 -3.77 0.31
C VAL A 202 -14.51 -5.11 0.33
N ASP A 203 -14.31 -6.00 -0.66
CA ASP A 203 -14.84 -7.38 -0.56
C ASP A 203 -14.19 -8.15 0.61
N MET A 204 -12.87 -8.01 0.80
CA MET A 204 -12.13 -8.71 1.86
C MET A 204 -12.61 -8.33 3.26
N ILE A 205 -12.88 -7.06 3.54
CA ILE A 205 -13.31 -6.62 4.87
C ILE A 205 -14.69 -7.16 5.27
N GLU A 206 -15.50 -7.58 4.31
CA GLU A 206 -16.80 -8.24 4.54
C GLU A 206 -16.65 -9.71 4.94
N THR A 207 -15.43 -10.25 4.91
CA THR A 207 -15.14 -11.66 5.22
C THR A 207 -14.36 -11.82 6.52
N ASP A 208 -14.22 -13.07 6.96
CA ASP A 208 -13.33 -13.47 8.05
C ASP A 208 -12.20 -14.40 7.55
N LYS A 209 -11.87 -14.29 6.25
CA LYS A 209 -10.76 -15.04 5.62
C LYS A 209 -9.44 -14.34 5.85
N TYR A 210 -9.04 -14.24 7.12
CA TYR A 210 -7.82 -13.54 7.55
C TYR A 210 -6.54 -14.21 7.03
N GLY A 211 -5.45 -13.47 6.99
CA GLY A 211 -4.13 -13.98 6.64
C GLY A 211 -3.39 -13.17 5.57
N TYR A 212 -2.49 -13.84 4.87
CA TYR A 212 -1.62 -13.25 3.85
C TYR A 212 -2.18 -13.48 2.45
N TYR A 213 -2.07 -12.45 1.61
CA TYR A 213 -2.55 -12.48 0.23
C TYR A 213 -1.54 -11.86 -0.71
N HIS A 214 -1.41 -12.43 -1.92
CA HIS A 214 -0.78 -11.75 -3.05
C HIS A 214 -1.90 -11.28 -3.96
N VAL A 215 -1.89 -9.98 -4.29
CA VAL A 215 -2.95 -9.36 -5.08
C VAL A 215 -2.35 -8.57 -6.23
N THR A 216 -2.67 -9.00 -7.44
CA THR A 216 -2.32 -8.33 -8.70
C THR A 216 -3.47 -8.50 -9.69
N ASN A 217 -3.47 -7.75 -10.79
CA ASN A 217 -4.43 -7.99 -11.85
C ASN A 217 -4.12 -9.28 -12.61
N GLU A 218 -5.14 -9.88 -13.22
CA GLU A 218 -5.00 -11.00 -14.13
C GLU A 218 -4.26 -10.59 -15.40
N GLY A 219 -3.59 -11.54 -16.03
CA GLY A 219 -2.82 -11.36 -17.24
C GLY A 219 -1.61 -12.28 -17.26
N GLY A 220 -0.62 -11.94 -18.03
CA GLY A 220 0.66 -12.64 -18.05
C GLY A 220 1.69 -11.97 -17.14
N TYR A 221 2.83 -12.64 -16.98
CA TYR A 221 4.03 -12.04 -16.40
C TYR A 221 4.72 -11.21 -17.46
N ILE A 222 5.05 -9.97 -17.17
CA ILE A 222 5.67 -9.02 -18.08
C ILE A 222 6.91 -8.37 -17.45
N SER A 223 7.84 -7.90 -18.29
CA SER A 223 8.92 -7.04 -17.84
C SER A 223 8.50 -5.57 -17.77
N TRP A 224 9.29 -4.74 -17.06
CA TRP A 224 9.11 -3.28 -17.14
C TRP A 224 9.25 -2.77 -18.58
N TYR A 225 10.09 -3.42 -19.38
CA TYR A 225 10.24 -3.11 -20.81
C TYR A 225 8.94 -3.39 -21.58
N ASP A 226 8.33 -4.57 -21.39
CA ASP A 226 7.06 -4.91 -22.04
C ASP A 226 5.93 -4.00 -21.59
N PHE A 227 5.89 -3.68 -20.30
CA PHE A 227 4.92 -2.71 -19.77
C PHE A 227 5.09 -1.33 -20.42
N THR A 228 6.34 -0.87 -20.57
CA THR A 228 6.64 0.40 -21.26
C THR A 228 6.19 0.38 -22.71
N LYS A 229 6.40 -0.72 -23.43
CA LYS A 229 5.93 -0.85 -24.82
C LYS A 229 4.40 -0.73 -24.91
N GLU A 230 3.67 -1.33 -23.97
CA GLU A 230 2.21 -1.24 -23.97
C GLU A 230 1.72 0.17 -23.64
N ILE A 231 2.42 0.90 -22.76
CA ILE A 231 2.09 2.32 -22.45
C ILE A 231 2.20 3.22 -23.69
N PHE A 232 3.11 2.91 -24.61
CA PHE A 232 3.33 3.71 -25.82
C PHE A 232 2.62 3.17 -27.07
N ARG A 233 1.82 2.14 -26.95
CA ARG A 233 1.02 1.58 -28.03
C ARG A 233 -0.26 2.37 -28.25
#